data_5bc9f84caa24640aff2a43aad3a74e99
#
_entry.id   5bc9f84caa24640aff2a43aad3a74e99
#
_cell.length_a   1.000
_cell.length_b   1.000
_cell.length_c   1.000
_cell.angle_alpha   90.00
_cell.angle_beta   90.00
_cell.angle_gamma   90.00
#
_symmetry.space_group_name_H-M   'P 1'
#
loop_
_entity.id
_entity.type
_entity.pdbx_description
1 polymer ?
#
loop_
_entity_poly.entity_id
_entity_poly.type
_entity_poly.pdbx_seq_one_letter_code
_entity_poly.pdbx_strand_id
1 'polypeptide(L)'
;MDNTTVGIDVSKAKLDICFLSTGEMITVSNDSKGFAKLLKRIKHYNVERIIIEHTGNYQKDVVRYLQKHNLKVCVVNPSNVRNFAKAAGIIAKTDKIDAYVLAKYGDMFKPDEIKEKDFEVEQLKELVNFRQTLVETIKSFKIRLEKKPSAFIVREINKTIKSLILQQTKIEKQIKELIQLNKNMTKLFNKLNEIVGFGEHTIATLLAHLPELGKLERNKIAALCGVAPINRDSGKMRGVRCIQGGRKTVRNALYMATIPAITHNHVIHEHYTRLKADGKPSKVAIVACMRKLLCYANSIVKNF
;
A
#
# COMPACT_ATOMS: atom_id res chain seq x y z
N MET A 1 5.58 -17.14 34.72
CA MET A 1 5.64 -17.52 33.29
C MET A 1 6.54 -16.50 32.62
N ASP A 2 7.62 -16.97 31.97
CA ASP A 2 8.55 -16.07 31.28
C ASP A 2 7.87 -15.43 30.08
N ASN A 3 8.19 -14.15 29.84
CA ASN A 3 7.71 -13.43 28.67
C ASN A 3 8.23 -14.10 27.41
N THR A 4 7.38 -14.26 26.40
CA THR A 4 7.79 -14.84 25.12
C THR A 4 7.34 -13.99 23.94
N THR A 5 8.18 -13.97 22.90
CA THR A 5 7.81 -13.45 21.59
C THR A 5 7.42 -14.63 20.71
N VAL A 6 6.34 -14.49 19.97
CA VAL A 6 5.85 -15.53 19.04
C VAL A 6 6.09 -15.09 17.61
N GLY A 7 6.73 -15.93 16.81
CA GLY A 7 6.88 -15.73 15.36
C GLY A 7 5.92 -16.64 14.60
N ILE A 8 5.24 -16.09 13.60
CA ILE A 8 4.30 -16.84 12.77
C ILE A 8 4.68 -16.64 11.29
N ASP A 9 5.13 -17.72 10.67
CA ASP A 9 5.22 -17.77 9.20
C ASP A 9 3.89 -18.20 8.62
N VAL A 10 3.42 -17.45 7.61
CA VAL A 10 2.06 -17.58 7.06
C VAL A 10 2.12 -18.05 5.62
N SER A 11 1.52 -19.18 5.35
CA SER A 11 1.23 -19.67 4.00
C SER A 11 -0.27 -19.71 3.72
N LYS A 12 -0.64 -20.03 2.49
CA LYS A 12 -2.05 -20.13 2.09
C LYS A 12 -2.83 -21.15 2.94
N ALA A 13 -2.23 -22.28 3.29
CA ALA A 13 -2.91 -23.41 3.93
C ALA A 13 -2.61 -23.56 5.41
N LYS A 14 -1.43 -23.07 5.87
CA LYS A 14 -0.94 -23.34 7.23
C LYS A 14 -0.23 -22.12 7.82
N LEU A 15 -0.12 -22.14 9.13
CA LEU A 15 0.68 -21.26 9.95
C LEU A 15 1.71 -22.08 10.68
N ASP A 16 3.00 -21.74 10.53
CA ASP A 16 4.09 -22.30 11.31
C ASP A 16 4.47 -21.31 12.40
N ILE A 17 4.43 -21.75 13.66
CA ILE A 17 4.52 -20.89 14.83
C ILE A 17 5.68 -21.31 15.71
N CYS A 18 6.47 -20.34 16.18
CA CYS A 18 7.56 -20.51 17.12
C CYS A 18 7.31 -19.70 18.39
N PHE A 19 7.38 -20.35 19.56
CA PHE A 19 7.40 -19.69 20.88
C PHE A 19 8.86 -19.57 21.31
N LEU A 20 9.41 -18.35 21.33
CA LEU A 20 10.85 -18.13 21.46
C LEU A 20 11.42 -18.63 22.81
N SER A 21 10.71 -18.42 23.93
CA SER A 21 11.21 -18.76 25.27
C SER A 21 11.46 -20.26 25.46
N THR A 22 10.63 -21.10 24.85
CA THR A 22 10.70 -22.56 24.98
C THR A 22 11.28 -23.25 23.76
N GLY A 23 11.37 -22.53 22.63
CA GLY A 23 11.72 -23.14 21.34
C GLY A 23 10.61 -24.05 20.77
N GLU A 24 9.42 -24.05 21.40
CA GLU A 24 8.29 -24.86 20.92
C GLU A 24 7.86 -24.42 19.52
N MET A 25 7.65 -25.42 18.67
CA MET A 25 7.16 -25.24 17.29
C MET A 25 5.84 -25.97 17.12
N ILE A 26 4.84 -25.24 16.62
CA ILE A 26 3.55 -25.85 16.25
C ILE A 26 3.16 -25.43 14.82
N THR A 27 2.39 -26.28 14.16
CA THR A 27 1.78 -25.95 12.85
C THR A 27 0.26 -26.10 12.99
N VAL A 28 -0.48 -25.10 12.51
CA VAL A 28 -1.95 -25.13 12.47
C VAL A 28 -2.45 -24.73 11.08
N SER A 29 -3.71 -25.04 10.76
CA SER A 29 -4.33 -24.60 9.50
C SER A 29 -4.55 -23.07 9.51
N ASN A 30 -4.46 -22.45 8.33
CA ASN A 30 -4.75 -21.02 8.15
C ASN A 30 -6.26 -20.79 7.95
N ASP A 31 -7.03 -21.18 8.97
CA ASP A 31 -8.49 -21.05 9.03
C ASP A 31 -8.97 -20.80 10.49
N SER A 32 -10.26 -20.61 10.66
CA SER A 32 -10.86 -20.35 11.98
C SER A 32 -10.59 -21.45 13.01
N LYS A 33 -10.46 -22.72 12.58
CA LYS A 33 -10.16 -23.84 13.47
C LYS A 33 -8.69 -23.79 13.94
N GLY A 34 -7.77 -23.50 13.03
CA GLY A 34 -6.36 -23.32 13.35
C GLY A 34 -6.12 -22.12 14.24
N PHE A 35 -6.81 -20.99 14.00
CA PHE A 35 -6.71 -19.80 14.87
C PHE A 35 -7.17 -20.09 16.29
N ALA A 36 -8.25 -20.85 16.47
CA ALA A 36 -8.73 -21.25 17.79
C ALA A 36 -7.73 -22.16 18.52
N LYS A 37 -7.06 -23.09 17.80
CA LYS A 37 -5.98 -23.91 18.36
C LYS A 37 -4.78 -23.06 18.77
N LEU A 38 -4.36 -22.13 17.92
CA LEU A 38 -3.29 -21.18 18.22
C LEU A 38 -3.60 -20.37 19.46
N LEU A 39 -4.80 -19.80 19.56
CA LEU A 39 -5.22 -19.01 20.73
C LEU A 39 -5.21 -19.81 22.03
N LYS A 40 -5.67 -21.07 22.00
CA LYS A 40 -5.58 -21.97 23.15
C LYS A 40 -4.13 -22.14 23.58
N ARG A 41 -3.20 -22.33 22.64
CA ARG A 41 -1.79 -22.51 22.96
C ARG A 41 -1.16 -21.24 23.53
N ILE A 42 -1.45 -20.08 22.92
CA ILE A 42 -0.99 -18.76 23.38
C ILE A 42 -1.35 -18.51 24.86
N LYS A 43 -2.53 -18.94 25.32
CA LYS A 43 -2.97 -18.76 26.71
C LYS A 43 -2.09 -19.46 27.77
N HIS A 44 -1.26 -20.41 27.38
CA HIS A 44 -0.30 -21.07 28.27
C HIS A 44 1.02 -20.29 28.43
N TYR A 45 1.18 -19.16 27.74
CA TYR A 45 2.37 -18.32 27.74
C TYR A 45 2.02 -16.89 28.12
N ASN A 46 2.99 -16.15 28.65
CA ASN A 46 2.90 -14.70 28.75
C ASN A 46 3.43 -14.09 27.47
N VAL A 47 2.59 -13.97 26.44
CA VAL A 47 3.00 -13.49 25.13
C VAL A 47 3.09 -11.96 25.12
N GLU A 48 4.31 -11.43 24.98
CA GLU A 48 4.55 -10.00 24.91
C GLU A 48 4.15 -9.44 23.55
N ARG A 49 4.46 -10.15 22.46
CA ARG A 49 4.16 -9.76 21.08
C ARG A 49 4.14 -10.95 20.11
N ILE A 50 3.41 -10.79 19.02
CA ILE A 50 3.34 -11.78 17.95
C ILE A 50 3.85 -11.11 16.67
N ILE A 51 4.82 -11.74 16.03
CA ILE A 51 5.46 -11.23 14.81
C ILE A 51 5.00 -12.06 13.61
N ILE A 52 4.49 -11.36 12.60
CA ILE A 52 4.00 -11.97 11.37
C ILE A 52 4.66 -11.27 10.19
N GLU A 53 5.14 -12.03 9.21
CA GLU A 53 5.66 -11.46 7.97
C GLU A 53 4.52 -11.03 7.04
N HIS A 54 4.68 -9.92 6.34
CA HIS A 54 3.72 -9.45 5.34
C HIS A 54 3.79 -10.35 4.08
N THR A 55 2.90 -11.33 3.97
CA THR A 55 2.81 -12.31 2.87
C THR A 55 1.57 -12.07 1.98
N GLY A 56 1.53 -10.95 1.28
CA GLY A 56 0.39 -10.59 0.42
C GLY A 56 -0.90 -10.38 1.24
N ASN A 57 -1.85 -11.31 1.18
CA ASN A 57 -3.13 -11.22 1.89
C ASN A 57 -3.39 -12.36 2.88
N TYR A 58 -2.56 -13.42 2.88
CA TYR A 58 -2.81 -14.61 3.68
C TYR A 58 -2.75 -14.40 5.19
N GLN A 59 -2.03 -13.37 5.66
CA GLN A 59 -1.91 -13.03 7.09
C GLN A 59 -3.12 -12.23 7.62
N LYS A 60 -3.98 -11.66 6.77
CA LYS A 60 -5.03 -10.73 7.21
C LYS A 60 -5.98 -11.34 8.24
N ASP A 61 -6.44 -12.56 8.01
CA ASP A 61 -7.46 -13.18 8.84
C ASP A 61 -6.90 -13.59 10.23
N VAL A 62 -5.70 -14.14 10.28
CA VAL A 62 -5.05 -14.47 11.56
C VAL A 62 -4.71 -13.20 12.34
N VAL A 63 -4.25 -12.12 11.68
CA VAL A 63 -3.99 -10.82 12.33
C VAL A 63 -5.26 -10.29 12.98
N ARG A 64 -6.37 -10.21 12.21
CA ARG A 64 -7.67 -9.76 12.74
C ARG A 64 -8.17 -10.62 13.90
N TYR A 65 -8.00 -11.94 13.78
CA TYR A 65 -8.43 -12.87 14.82
C TYR A 65 -7.66 -12.65 16.12
N LEU A 66 -6.34 -12.51 16.05
CA LEU A 66 -5.49 -12.28 17.22
C LEU A 66 -5.72 -10.90 17.86
N GLN A 67 -5.90 -9.86 17.05
CA GLN A 67 -6.22 -8.51 17.53
C GLN A 67 -7.56 -8.46 18.28
N LYS A 68 -8.60 -9.15 17.77
CA LYS A 68 -9.90 -9.28 18.49
C LYS A 68 -9.78 -9.91 19.88
N HIS A 69 -8.68 -10.62 20.14
CA HIS A 69 -8.39 -11.21 21.45
C HIS A 69 -7.36 -10.39 22.25
N ASN A 70 -7.18 -9.10 21.91
CA ASN A 70 -6.29 -8.16 22.58
C ASN A 70 -4.82 -8.59 22.62
N LEU A 71 -4.36 -9.32 21.60
CA LEU A 71 -2.96 -9.71 21.45
C LEU A 71 -2.20 -8.69 20.61
N LYS A 72 -1.00 -8.33 21.06
CA LYS A 72 -0.12 -7.41 20.33
C LYS A 72 0.46 -8.08 19.09
N VAL A 73 -0.06 -7.73 17.93
CA VAL A 73 0.41 -8.27 16.64
C VAL A 73 1.21 -7.21 15.89
N CYS A 74 2.42 -7.58 15.49
CA CYS A 74 3.33 -6.74 14.69
C CYS A 74 3.51 -7.39 13.32
N VAL A 75 3.17 -6.67 12.25
CA VAL A 75 3.41 -7.13 10.86
C VAL A 75 4.66 -6.47 10.33
N VAL A 76 5.65 -7.28 9.94
CA VAL A 76 6.99 -6.83 9.56
C VAL A 76 7.25 -6.99 8.07
N ASN A 77 8.17 -6.17 7.55
CA ASN A 77 8.57 -6.24 6.15
C ASN A 77 9.49 -7.45 5.91
N PRO A 78 9.19 -8.31 4.92
CA PRO A 78 10.03 -9.46 4.54
C PRO A 78 11.50 -9.13 4.34
N SER A 79 11.79 -8.00 3.71
CA SER A 79 13.19 -7.59 3.46
C SER A 79 13.98 -7.35 4.74
N ASN A 80 13.35 -6.81 5.78
CA ASN A 80 14.00 -6.55 7.07
C ASN A 80 14.33 -7.86 7.78
N VAL A 81 13.38 -8.80 7.80
CA VAL A 81 13.56 -10.13 8.41
C VAL A 81 14.64 -10.92 7.69
N ARG A 82 14.67 -10.90 6.35
CA ARG A 82 15.73 -11.57 5.55
C ARG A 82 17.11 -10.97 5.79
N ASN A 83 17.22 -9.65 5.89
CA ASN A 83 18.49 -8.99 6.19
C ASN A 83 18.99 -9.34 7.61
N PHE A 84 18.07 -9.40 8.57
CA PHE A 84 18.38 -9.87 9.93
C PHE A 84 18.85 -11.32 9.94
N ALA A 85 18.16 -12.24 9.26
CA ALA A 85 18.55 -13.64 9.16
C ALA A 85 19.98 -13.79 8.62
N LYS A 86 20.31 -13.05 7.54
CA LYS A 86 21.68 -13.02 6.97
C LYS A 86 22.70 -12.49 7.98
N ALA A 87 22.40 -11.38 8.66
CA ALA A 87 23.29 -10.81 9.66
C ALA A 87 23.50 -11.74 10.87
N ALA A 88 22.48 -12.54 11.24
CA ALA A 88 22.54 -13.54 12.29
C ALA A 88 23.18 -14.88 11.84
N GLY A 89 23.67 -14.99 10.58
CA GLY A 89 24.28 -16.21 10.05
C GLY A 89 23.29 -17.34 9.76
N ILE A 90 21.98 -17.06 9.75
CA ILE A 90 20.94 -18.05 9.48
C ILE A 90 20.70 -18.12 7.97
N ILE A 91 21.35 -19.07 7.30
CA ILE A 91 21.30 -19.21 5.82
C ILE A 91 20.22 -20.21 5.39
N ALA A 92 19.96 -21.22 6.23
CA ALA A 92 18.97 -22.26 5.93
C ALA A 92 17.55 -21.68 5.93
N LYS A 93 16.75 -22.10 4.94
CA LYS A 93 15.37 -21.64 4.77
C LYS A 93 14.42 -22.84 4.85
N THR A 94 13.64 -22.89 5.93
CA THR A 94 12.47 -23.78 6.09
C THR A 94 11.41 -23.00 6.85
N ASP A 95 10.15 -23.34 6.68
CA ASP A 95 9.01 -22.65 7.34
C ASP A 95 9.19 -22.56 8.88
N LYS A 96 9.77 -23.60 9.50
CA LYS A 96 10.10 -23.62 10.92
C LYS A 96 11.21 -22.62 11.28
N ILE A 97 12.26 -22.55 10.46
CA ILE A 97 13.36 -21.60 10.66
C ILE A 97 12.83 -20.16 10.45
N ASP A 98 11.96 -19.95 9.47
CA ASP A 98 11.38 -18.64 9.20
C ASP A 98 10.51 -18.16 10.37
N ALA A 99 9.70 -19.02 11.00
CA ALA A 99 8.96 -18.71 12.22
C ALA A 99 9.88 -18.39 13.42
N TYR A 100 10.99 -19.13 13.60
CA TYR A 100 11.98 -18.83 14.62
C TYR A 100 12.69 -17.49 14.39
N VAL A 101 13.09 -17.21 13.15
CA VAL A 101 13.71 -15.93 12.77
C VAL A 101 12.77 -14.76 13.04
N LEU A 102 11.46 -14.90 12.75
CA LEU A 102 10.46 -13.90 13.06
C LEU A 102 10.37 -13.64 14.57
N ALA A 103 10.31 -14.70 15.39
CA ALA A 103 10.26 -14.56 16.84
C ALA A 103 11.51 -13.83 17.37
N LYS A 104 12.70 -14.22 16.91
CA LYS A 104 13.97 -13.62 17.30
C LYS A 104 14.12 -12.18 16.84
N TYR A 105 13.65 -11.86 15.62
CA TYR A 105 13.57 -10.50 15.12
C TYR A 105 12.69 -9.61 16.00
N GLY A 106 11.52 -10.12 16.38
CA GLY A 106 10.58 -9.39 17.23
C GLY A 106 11.09 -9.12 18.63
N ASP A 107 11.80 -10.09 19.20
CA ASP A 107 12.41 -9.94 20.51
C ASP A 107 13.52 -8.87 20.51
N MET A 108 14.35 -8.86 19.46
CA MET A 108 15.49 -7.96 19.35
C MET A 108 15.08 -6.52 18.98
N PHE A 109 14.20 -6.36 17.99
CA PHE A 109 13.87 -5.03 17.42
C PHE A 109 12.58 -4.42 17.98
N LYS A 110 11.78 -5.19 18.69
CA LYS A 110 10.52 -4.74 19.32
C LYS A 110 9.65 -3.86 18.40
N PRO A 111 9.31 -4.36 17.19
CA PRO A 111 8.56 -3.57 16.22
C PRO A 111 7.22 -3.11 16.79
N ASP A 112 6.74 -1.97 16.29
CA ASP A 112 5.46 -1.42 16.68
C ASP A 112 4.30 -2.35 16.35
N GLU A 113 3.30 -2.36 17.24
CA GLU A 113 2.05 -3.05 17.02
C GLU A 113 1.33 -2.47 15.80
N ILE A 114 0.77 -3.35 14.98
CA ILE A 114 -0.11 -2.91 13.91
C ILE A 114 -1.42 -2.42 14.51
N LYS A 115 -1.69 -1.13 14.36
CA LYS A 115 -2.98 -0.56 14.78
C LYS A 115 -4.09 -1.24 13.98
N GLU A 116 -5.22 -1.48 14.64
CA GLU A 116 -6.41 -1.98 13.97
C GLU A 116 -6.67 -1.07 12.75
N LYS A 117 -6.43 -1.60 11.57
CA LYS A 117 -6.71 -0.84 10.36
C LYS A 117 -8.20 -0.73 10.25
N ASP A 118 -8.66 0.48 10.07
CA ASP A 118 -10.06 0.77 9.80
C ASP A 118 -10.55 -0.17 8.69
N PHE A 119 -11.49 -1.05 9.01
CA PHE A 119 -12.01 -2.06 8.07
C PHE A 119 -12.45 -1.41 6.75
N GLU A 120 -13.02 -0.22 6.85
CA GLU A 120 -13.49 0.56 5.73
C GLU A 120 -12.34 1.05 4.83
N VAL A 121 -11.18 1.38 5.41
CA VAL A 121 -9.97 1.75 4.63
C VAL A 121 -9.43 0.55 3.86
N GLU A 122 -9.42 -0.64 4.48
CA GLU A 122 -9.01 -1.87 3.79
C GLU A 122 -9.97 -2.23 2.64
N GLN A 123 -11.28 -2.12 2.88
CA GLN A 123 -12.30 -2.35 1.87
C GLN A 123 -12.18 -1.33 0.73
N LEU A 124 -11.97 -0.05 1.05
CA LEU A 124 -11.72 0.99 0.06
C LEU A 124 -10.50 0.65 -0.80
N LYS A 125 -9.42 0.18 -0.18
CA LYS A 125 -8.20 -0.21 -0.88
C LYS A 125 -8.42 -1.39 -1.83
N GLU A 126 -9.22 -2.37 -1.44
CA GLU A 126 -9.59 -3.50 -2.32
C GLU A 126 -10.41 -3.03 -3.53
N LEU A 127 -11.40 -2.17 -3.32
CA LEU A 127 -12.22 -1.60 -4.39
C LEU A 127 -11.39 -0.75 -5.36
N VAL A 128 -10.53 0.12 -4.85
CA VAL A 128 -9.63 0.97 -5.67
C VAL A 128 -8.66 0.12 -6.49
N ASN A 129 -8.07 -0.93 -5.91
CA ASN A 129 -7.19 -1.85 -6.62
C ASN A 129 -7.93 -2.62 -7.71
N PHE A 130 -9.14 -3.12 -7.43
CA PHE A 130 -9.93 -3.85 -8.41
C PHE A 130 -10.35 -2.92 -9.56
N ARG A 131 -10.78 -1.69 -9.25
CA ARG A 131 -11.04 -0.67 -10.28
C ARG A 131 -9.83 -0.45 -11.19
N GLN A 132 -8.62 -0.32 -10.60
CA GLN A 132 -7.39 -0.15 -11.37
C GLN A 132 -7.14 -1.33 -12.31
N THR A 133 -7.35 -2.55 -11.85
CA THR A 133 -7.26 -3.76 -12.69
C THR A 133 -8.22 -3.71 -13.87
N LEU A 134 -9.47 -3.29 -13.65
CA LEU A 134 -10.46 -3.14 -14.73
C LEU A 134 -10.01 -2.12 -15.78
N VAL A 135 -9.50 -0.95 -15.35
CA VAL A 135 -8.97 0.08 -16.25
C VAL A 135 -7.81 -0.45 -17.10
N GLU A 136 -6.86 -1.15 -16.47
CA GLU A 136 -5.71 -1.74 -17.17
C GLU A 136 -6.14 -2.82 -18.15
N THR A 137 -7.12 -3.64 -17.80
CA THR A 137 -7.68 -4.68 -18.67
C THR A 137 -8.39 -4.07 -19.87
N ILE A 138 -9.23 -3.06 -19.67
CA ILE A 138 -9.90 -2.31 -20.75
C ILE A 138 -8.85 -1.71 -21.70
N LYS A 139 -7.80 -1.08 -21.15
CA LYS A 139 -6.71 -0.52 -21.94
C LYS A 139 -6.02 -1.59 -22.77
N SER A 140 -5.73 -2.75 -22.21
CA SER A 140 -5.12 -3.89 -22.91
C SER A 140 -5.97 -4.35 -24.10
N PHE A 141 -7.27 -4.47 -23.93
CA PHE A 141 -8.20 -4.82 -25.02
C PHE A 141 -8.26 -3.73 -26.10
N LYS A 142 -8.26 -2.44 -25.73
CA LYS A 142 -8.22 -1.33 -26.70
C LYS A 142 -6.95 -1.38 -27.57
N ILE A 143 -5.79 -1.62 -26.96
CA ILE A 143 -4.52 -1.79 -27.70
C ILE A 143 -4.57 -3.00 -28.65
N ARG A 144 -5.28 -4.09 -28.27
CA ARG A 144 -5.49 -5.23 -29.17
C ARG A 144 -6.30 -4.87 -30.41
N LEU A 145 -7.30 -4.00 -30.30
CA LEU A 145 -8.10 -3.52 -31.42
C LEU A 145 -7.27 -2.72 -32.44
N GLU A 146 -6.24 -2.01 -31.99
CA GLU A 146 -5.33 -1.26 -32.88
C GLU A 146 -4.56 -2.17 -33.85
N LYS A 147 -4.39 -3.46 -33.50
CA LYS A 147 -3.74 -4.47 -34.35
C LYS A 147 -4.63 -5.01 -35.46
N LYS A 148 -5.83 -4.46 -35.66
CA LYS A 148 -6.80 -4.82 -36.72
C LYS A 148 -7.12 -6.33 -36.76
N PRO A 149 -7.59 -6.95 -35.67
CA PRO A 149 -7.97 -8.36 -35.68
C PRO A 149 -9.20 -8.61 -36.58
N SER A 150 -9.56 -9.88 -36.84
CA SER A 150 -10.73 -10.22 -37.64
C SER A 150 -12.03 -9.64 -37.07
N ALA A 151 -13.03 -9.41 -37.91
CA ALA A 151 -14.32 -8.81 -37.53
C ALA A 151 -15.02 -9.56 -36.38
N PHE A 152 -14.88 -10.89 -36.34
CA PHE A 152 -15.40 -11.71 -35.25
C PHE A 152 -14.72 -11.33 -33.91
N ILE A 153 -13.39 -11.30 -33.90
CA ILE A 153 -12.62 -10.95 -32.68
C ILE A 153 -12.88 -9.50 -32.25
N VAL A 154 -13.00 -8.55 -33.17
CA VAL A 154 -13.38 -7.16 -32.86
C VAL A 154 -14.73 -7.12 -32.13
N ARG A 155 -15.72 -7.89 -32.58
CA ARG A 155 -17.05 -7.97 -31.94
C ARG A 155 -16.96 -8.51 -30.53
N GLU A 156 -16.23 -9.59 -30.32
CA GLU A 156 -16.09 -10.22 -28.99
C GLU A 156 -15.29 -9.31 -28.02
N ILE A 157 -14.21 -8.67 -28.48
CA ILE A 157 -13.48 -7.68 -27.68
C ILE A 157 -14.40 -6.52 -27.27
N ASN A 158 -15.20 -5.98 -28.17
CA ASN A 158 -16.10 -4.87 -27.85
C ASN A 158 -17.19 -5.27 -26.84
N LYS A 159 -17.73 -6.50 -26.91
CA LYS A 159 -18.65 -7.03 -25.88
C LYS A 159 -17.97 -7.10 -24.52
N THR A 160 -16.74 -7.61 -24.48
CA THR A 160 -15.94 -7.72 -23.25
C THR A 160 -15.67 -6.33 -22.65
N ILE A 161 -15.24 -5.37 -23.47
CA ILE A 161 -15.01 -3.98 -23.01
C ILE A 161 -16.27 -3.37 -22.42
N LYS A 162 -17.45 -3.55 -23.06
CA LYS A 162 -18.73 -3.07 -22.53
C LYS A 162 -19.04 -3.65 -21.15
N SER A 163 -18.84 -4.97 -20.98
CA SER A 163 -19.05 -5.65 -19.70
C SER A 163 -18.10 -5.11 -18.61
N LEU A 164 -16.82 -4.94 -18.93
CA LEU A 164 -15.82 -4.39 -17.99
C LEU A 164 -16.13 -2.93 -17.59
N ILE A 165 -16.61 -2.11 -18.51
CA ILE A 165 -17.04 -0.74 -18.21
C ILE A 165 -18.23 -0.74 -17.24
N LEU A 166 -19.21 -1.61 -17.42
CA LEU A 166 -20.34 -1.75 -16.49
C LEU A 166 -19.87 -2.19 -15.09
N GLN A 167 -18.92 -3.13 -15.02
CA GLN A 167 -18.31 -3.53 -13.74
C GLN A 167 -17.56 -2.35 -13.11
N GLN A 168 -16.78 -1.60 -13.88
CA GLN A 168 -16.06 -0.41 -13.40
C GLN A 168 -17.03 0.60 -12.77
N THR A 169 -18.14 0.91 -13.46
CA THR A 169 -19.17 1.84 -12.94
C THR A 169 -19.77 1.37 -11.62
N LYS A 170 -20.03 0.05 -11.48
CA LYS A 170 -20.53 -0.53 -10.22
C LYS A 170 -19.52 -0.37 -9.09
N ILE A 171 -18.24 -0.64 -9.35
CA ILE A 171 -17.17 -0.47 -8.35
C ILE A 171 -17.00 1.00 -7.96
N GLU A 172 -17.06 1.92 -8.90
CA GLU A 172 -16.98 3.37 -8.64
C GLU A 172 -18.14 3.84 -7.75
N LYS A 173 -19.35 3.31 -7.97
CA LYS A 173 -20.50 3.56 -7.09
C LYS A 173 -20.25 3.04 -5.68
N GLN A 174 -19.74 1.82 -5.52
CA GLN A 174 -19.40 1.24 -4.22
C GLN A 174 -18.31 2.02 -3.48
N ILE A 175 -17.29 2.51 -4.20
CA ILE A 175 -16.25 3.40 -3.64
C ILE A 175 -16.88 4.66 -3.05
N LYS A 176 -17.78 5.29 -3.80
CA LYS A 176 -18.46 6.51 -3.37
C LYS A 176 -19.35 6.29 -2.15
N GLU A 177 -20.14 5.23 -2.16
CA GLU A 177 -21.00 4.83 -1.02
C GLU A 177 -20.17 4.56 0.23
N LEU A 178 -19.06 3.82 0.11
CA LEU A 178 -18.17 3.52 1.23
C LEU A 178 -17.53 4.77 1.83
N ILE A 179 -17.09 5.71 1.00
CA ILE A 179 -16.55 6.99 1.47
C ILE A 179 -17.61 7.80 2.22
N GLN A 180 -18.85 7.80 1.72
CA GLN A 180 -19.97 8.53 2.34
C GLN A 180 -20.41 7.94 3.68
N LEU A 181 -20.30 6.63 3.86
CA LEU A 181 -20.64 5.97 5.13
C LEU A 181 -19.66 6.31 6.26
N ASN A 182 -18.40 6.59 5.93
CA ASN A 182 -17.38 6.95 6.92
C ASN A 182 -17.25 8.47 7.03
N LYS A 183 -17.67 9.03 8.16
CA LYS A 183 -17.65 10.48 8.42
C LYS A 183 -16.26 11.11 8.24
N ASN A 184 -15.19 10.43 8.66
CA ASN A 184 -13.84 10.95 8.53
C ASN A 184 -13.37 10.93 7.08
N MET A 185 -13.65 9.86 6.33
CA MET A 185 -13.35 9.79 4.90
C MET A 185 -14.12 10.84 4.12
N THR A 186 -15.41 11.04 4.42
CA THR A 186 -16.24 12.08 3.76
C THR A 186 -15.66 13.47 3.98
N LYS A 187 -15.27 13.80 5.19
CA LYS A 187 -14.66 15.09 5.51
C LYS A 187 -13.36 15.31 4.73
N LEU A 188 -12.46 14.31 4.74
CA LEU A 188 -11.20 14.37 3.99
C LEU A 188 -11.43 14.43 2.48
N PHE A 189 -12.39 13.66 1.97
CA PHE A 189 -12.79 13.68 0.57
C PHE A 189 -13.22 15.08 0.14
N ASN A 190 -14.12 15.72 0.89
CA ASN A 190 -14.62 17.05 0.57
C ASN A 190 -13.49 18.10 0.56
N LYS A 191 -12.60 18.04 1.53
CA LYS A 191 -11.42 18.93 1.58
C LYS A 191 -10.45 18.74 0.42
N LEU A 192 -10.18 17.50 0.05
CA LEU A 192 -9.31 17.21 -1.09
C LEU A 192 -9.98 17.55 -2.43
N ASN A 193 -11.30 17.49 -2.50
CA ASN A 193 -12.07 17.83 -3.71
C ASN A 193 -12.07 19.34 -4.03
N GLU A 194 -11.73 20.20 -3.05
CA GLU A 194 -11.51 21.63 -3.28
C GLU A 194 -10.23 21.91 -4.10
N ILE A 195 -9.33 20.91 -4.23
CA ILE A 195 -8.06 21.05 -4.96
C ILE A 195 -8.31 20.88 -6.45
N VAL A 196 -8.19 21.96 -7.20
CA VAL A 196 -8.33 21.93 -8.67
C VAL A 196 -7.31 20.98 -9.29
N GLY A 197 -7.82 19.98 -10.01
CA GLY A 197 -7.04 18.87 -10.59
C GLY A 197 -7.26 17.54 -9.88
N PHE A 198 -7.78 17.52 -8.63
CA PHE A 198 -8.13 16.28 -7.96
C PHE A 198 -9.54 15.83 -8.36
N GLY A 199 -9.63 14.66 -8.99
CA GLY A 199 -10.91 14.00 -9.26
C GLY A 199 -11.21 12.93 -8.19
N GLU A 200 -12.46 12.47 -8.14
CA GLU A 200 -12.95 11.46 -7.18
C GLU A 200 -12.02 10.24 -7.06
N HIS A 201 -11.51 9.73 -8.19
CA HIS A 201 -10.61 8.57 -8.20
C HIS A 201 -9.23 8.85 -7.62
N THR A 202 -8.71 10.06 -7.83
CA THR A 202 -7.44 10.48 -7.22
C THR A 202 -7.60 10.53 -5.71
N ILE A 203 -8.69 11.15 -5.23
CA ILE A 203 -8.97 11.29 -3.80
C ILE A 203 -9.18 9.91 -3.17
N ALA A 204 -10.01 9.05 -3.77
CA ALA A 204 -10.21 7.67 -3.29
C ALA A 204 -8.89 6.89 -3.22
N THR A 205 -7.99 7.06 -4.20
CA THR A 205 -6.67 6.45 -4.20
C THR A 205 -5.79 6.98 -3.06
N LEU A 206 -5.81 8.28 -2.78
CA LEU A 206 -5.08 8.87 -1.67
C LEU A 206 -5.61 8.35 -0.33
N LEU A 207 -6.92 8.33 -0.11
CA LEU A 207 -7.55 7.81 1.11
C LEU A 207 -7.20 6.33 1.35
N ALA A 208 -7.22 5.52 0.28
CA ALA A 208 -6.93 4.09 0.34
C ALA A 208 -5.45 3.76 0.53
N HIS A 209 -4.57 4.50 -0.12
CA HIS A 209 -3.15 4.13 -0.25
C HIS A 209 -2.18 5.08 0.44
N LEU A 210 -2.65 6.16 1.06
CA LEU A 210 -1.78 7.15 1.73
C LEU A 210 -2.34 7.56 3.10
N PRO A 211 -2.46 6.63 4.07
CA PRO A 211 -2.97 6.92 5.42
C PRO A 211 -2.07 7.87 6.23
N GLU A 212 -0.86 8.14 5.73
CA GLU A 212 0.08 9.10 6.29
C GLU A 212 -0.16 10.55 5.81
N LEU A 213 -1.12 10.77 4.92
CA LEU A 213 -1.47 12.11 4.44
C LEU A 213 -1.88 12.99 5.63
N GLY A 214 -1.29 14.18 5.71
CA GLY A 214 -1.46 15.10 6.84
C GLY A 214 -0.60 14.80 8.06
N LYS A 215 0.08 13.65 8.14
CA LYS A 215 0.89 13.24 9.30
C LYS A 215 2.39 13.37 9.09
N LEU A 216 2.85 13.38 7.85
CA LEU A 216 4.26 13.43 7.52
C LEU A 216 4.68 14.84 7.05
N GLU A 217 5.96 15.12 7.20
CA GLU A 217 6.60 16.32 6.63
C GLU A 217 6.67 16.23 5.09
N ARG A 218 6.76 17.42 4.44
CA ARG A 218 6.81 17.56 2.98
C ARG A 218 7.79 16.64 2.28
N ASN A 219 8.99 16.50 2.81
CA ASN A 219 10.05 15.70 2.18
C ASN A 219 9.77 14.20 2.36
N LYS A 220 9.31 13.80 3.53
CA LYS A 220 9.01 12.39 3.86
C LYS A 220 7.83 11.89 3.03
N ILE A 221 6.74 12.66 2.91
CA ILE A 221 5.59 12.24 2.11
C ILE A 221 5.90 12.21 0.62
N ALA A 222 6.71 13.16 0.12
CA ALA A 222 7.15 13.16 -1.28
C ALA A 222 8.05 11.95 -1.61
N ALA A 223 8.94 11.56 -0.70
CA ALA A 223 9.75 10.35 -0.84
C ALA A 223 8.89 9.08 -0.80
N LEU A 224 7.93 9.00 0.14
CA LEU A 224 6.99 7.88 0.27
C LEU A 224 6.16 7.65 -1.00
N CYS A 225 5.76 8.72 -1.66
CA CYS A 225 5.01 8.66 -2.92
C CYS A 225 5.92 8.50 -4.15
N GLY A 226 7.25 8.54 -3.98
CA GLY A 226 8.21 8.43 -5.07
C GLY A 226 8.18 9.61 -6.05
N VAL A 227 7.90 10.82 -5.55
CA VAL A 227 7.94 12.09 -6.31
C VAL A 227 9.06 13.03 -5.83
N ALA A 228 9.87 12.59 -4.88
CA ALA A 228 11.10 13.26 -4.51
C ALA A 228 12.27 12.77 -5.36
N PRO A 229 13.07 13.65 -5.96
CA PRO A 229 14.28 13.25 -6.65
C PRO A 229 15.30 12.70 -5.64
N ILE A 230 15.91 11.57 -5.98
CA ILE A 230 16.97 10.94 -5.18
C ILE A 230 18.33 11.33 -5.76
N ASN A 231 19.24 11.73 -4.90
CA ASN A 231 20.62 11.99 -5.27
C ASN A 231 21.34 10.65 -5.51
N ARG A 232 22.13 10.59 -6.56
CA ARG A 232 23.03 9.48 -6.88
C ARG A 232 24.44 10.01 -7.03
N ASP A 233 24.89 10.74 -6.04
CA ASP A 233 26.25 11.31 -6.03
C ASP A 233 27.20 10.31 -5.38
N SER A 234 28.32 10.01 -6.03
CA SER A 234 29.39 9.19 -5.48
C SER A 234 30.73 9.83 -5.77
N GLY A 235 31.46 10.22 -4.73
CA GLY A 235 32.76 10.88 -4.85
C GLY A 235 32.68 12.17 -5.67
N LYS A 236 33.44 12.23 -6.77
CA LYS A 236 33.47 13.39 -7.70
C LYS A 236 32.33 13.36 -8.73
N MET A 237 31.58 12.26 -8.84
CA MET A 237 30.53 12.09 -9.85
C MET A 237 29.17 12.57 -9.33
N ARG A 238 28.61 13.60 -9.97
CA ARG A 238 27.22 14.04 -9.74
C ARG A 238 26.30 13.33 -10.69
N GLY A 239 25.50 12.41 -10.18
CA GLY A 239 24.53 11.64 -10.97
C GLY A 239 23.29 12.46 -11.33
N VAL A 240 22.59 12.02 -12.40
CA VAL A 240 21.29 12.61 -12.78
C VAL A 240 20.27 12.29 -11.70
N ARG A 241 19.62 13.34 -11.16
CA ARG A 241 18.56 13.21 -10.15
C ARG A 241 17.30 12.65 -10.78
N CYS A 242 16.91 11.44 -10.37
CA CYS A 242 15.71 10.77 -10.82
C CYS A 242 14.80 10.41 -9.65
N ILE A 243 13.49 10.35 -9.92
CA ILE A 243 12.54 9.75 -8.98
C ILE A 243 12.69 8.22 -9.02
N GLN A 244 12.68 7.59 -7.83
CA GLN A 244 12.77 6.13 -7.72
C GLN A 244 11.94 5.63 -6.53
N GLY A 245 11.44 4.38 -6.64
CA GLY A 245 10.69 3.73 -5.54
C GLY A 245 9.35 4.39 -5.24
N GLY A 246 8.94 4.30 -3.99
CA GLY A 246 7.67 4.84 -3.49
C GLY A 246 6.42 4.12 -4.00
N ARG A 247 5.26 4.60 -3.56
CA ARG A 247 3.94 4.00 -3.87
C ARG A 247 3.51 4.31 -5.30
N LYS A 248 3.72 3.38 -6.21
CA LYS A 248 3.41 3.51 -7.65
C LYS A 248 1.95 3.90 -7.90
N THR A 249 1.00 3.30 -7.18
CA THR A 249 -0.44 3.59 -7.32
C THR A 249 -0.75 5.06 -7.04
N VAL A 250 -0.21 5.59 -5.93
CA VAL A 250 -0.37 7.01 -5.56
C VAL A 250 0.31 7.92 -6.59
N ARG A 251 1.53 7.58 -7.02
CA ARG A 251 2.25 8.37 -8.03
C ARG A 251 1.50 8.45 -9.35
N ASN A 252 0.90 7.34 -9.81
CA ASN A 252 0.08 7.33 -11.02
C ASN A 252 -1.18 8.19 -10.88
N ALA A 253 -1.87 8.13 -9.75
CA ALA A 253 -3.03 8.97 -9.48
C ALA A 253 -2.65 10.46 -9.46
N LEU A 254 -1.53 10.81 -8.82
CA LEU A 254 -1.01 12.18 -8.82
C LEU A 254 -0.64 12.67 -10.22
N TYR A 255 -0.06 11.79 -11.06
CA TYR A 255 0.23 12.16 -12.45
C TYR A 255 -1.04 12.54 -13.21
N MET A 256 -2.08 11.71 -13.12
CA MET A 256 -3.37 11.98 -13.77
C MET A 256 -4.06 13.23 -13.24
N ALA A 257 -3.93 13.53 -11.95
CA ALA A 257 -4.45 14.76 -11.35
C ALA A 257 -3.66 16.01 -11.76
N THR A 258 -2.36 15.85 -11.99
CA THR A 258 -1.49 16.98 -12.33
C THR A 258 -1.71 17.49 -13.75
N ILE A 259 -2.08 16.62 -14.70
CA ILE A 259 -2.32 17.04 -16.10
C ILE A 259 -3.42 18.11 -16.20
N PRO A 260 -4.64 17.90 -15.69
CA PRO A 260 -5.66 18.97 -15.68
C PRO A 260 -5.28 20.13 -14.73
N ALA A 261 -4.55 19.88 -13.64
CA ALA A 261 -4.10 20.95 -12.76
C ALA A 261 -3.13 21.94 -13.46
N ILE A 262 -2.28 21.46 -14.36
CA ILE A 262 -1.41 22.33 -15.16
C ILE A 262 -2.24 23.31 -15.99
N THR A 263 -3.42 22.94 -16.45
CA THR A 263 -4.27 23.79 -17.28
C THR A 263 -5.19 24.70 -16.44
N HIS A 264 -5.73 24.16 -15.33
CA HIS A 264 -6.85 24.81 -14.62
C HIS A 264 -6.50 25.34 -13.21
N ASN A 265 -5.33 25.00 -12.67
CA ASN A 265 -4.85 25.47 -11.37
C ASN A 265 -3.76 26.50 -11.57
N HIS A 266 -4.07 27.77 -11.30
CA HIS A 266 -3.15 28.91 -11.51
C HIS A 266 -1.76 28.69 -10.90
N VAL A 267 -1.70 28.24 -9.64
CA VAL A 267 -0.42 28.01 -8.91
C VAL A 267 0.41 26.89 -9.53
N ILE A 268 -0.24 25.86 -10.08
CA ILE A 268 0.43 24.73 -10.75
C ILE A 268 0.82 25.13 -12.17
N HIS A 269 -0.02 25.86 -12.86
CA HIS A 269 0.24 26.42 -14.19
C HIS A 269 1.51 27.29 -14.20
N GLU A 270 1.57 28.29 -13.31
CA GLU A 270 2.76 29.15 -13.19
C GLU A 270 4.02 28.35 -12.87
N HIS A 271 3.93 27.39 -11.94
CA HIS A 271 5.07 26.55 -11.59
C HIS A 271 5.56 25.73 -12.77
N TYR A 272 4.64 25.14 -13.53
CA TYR A 272 4.96 24.38 -14.75
C TYR A 272 5.60 25.26 -15.81
N THR A 273 5.01 26.41 -16.13
CA THR A 273 5.46 27.37 -17.16
C THR A 273 6.85 27.88 -16.82
N ARG A 274 7.11 28.25 -15.56
CA ARG A 274 8.45 28.64 -15.11
C ARG A 274 9.48 27.55 -15.33
N LEU A 275 9.20 26.31 -14.96
CA LEU A 275 10.12 25.19 -15.14
C LEU A 275 10.38 24.90 -16.61
N LYS A 276 9.39 25.12 -17.48
CA LYS A 276 9.54 25.01 -18.95
C LYS A 276 10.40 26.13 -19.51
N ALA A 277 10.25 27.36 -19.03
CA ALA A 277 11.09 28.49 -19.39
C ALA A 277 12.55 28.28 -18.94
N ASP A 278 12.76 27.63 -17.77
CA ASP A 278 14.09 27.21 -17.30
C ASP A 278 14.68 26.01 -18.08
N GLY A 279 14.09 25.62 -19.23
CA GLY A 279 14.56 24.54 -20.10
C GLY A 279 14.36 23.12 -19.55
N LYS A 280 13.55 22.91 -18.49
CA LYS A 280 13.33 21.56 -17.95
C LYS A 280 12.48 20.71 -18.90
N PRO A 281 12.84 19.41 -19.08
CA PRO A 281 12.01 18.47 -19.84
C PRO A 281 10.58 18.38 -19.26
N SER A 282 9.56 18.23 -20.10
CA SER A 282 8.15 18.21 -19.69
C SER A 282 7.86 17.19 -18.58
N LYS A 283 8.43 15.99 -18.66
CA LYS A 283 8.27 14.96 -17.63
C LYS A 283 8.83 15.40 -16.26
N VAL A 284 9.96 16.10 -16.25
CA VAL A 284 10.58 16.63 -15.02
C VAL A 284 9.70 17.74 -14.41
N ALA A 285 9.20 18.65 -15.24
CA ALA A 285 8.29 19.72 -14.83
C ALA A 285 6.97 19.14 -14.27
N ILE A 286 6.38 18.12 -14.92
CA ILE A 286 5.19 17.44 -14.41
C ILE A 286 5.46 16.81 -13.03
N VAL A 287 6.57 16.11 -12.84
CA VAL A 287 6.91 15.49 -11.54
C VAL A 287 7.10 16.55 -10.45
N ALA A 288 7.69 17.70 -10.76
CA ALA A 288 7.79 18.81 -9.82
C ALA A 288 6.39 19.37 -9.44
N CYS A 289 5.48 19.46 -10.41
CA CYS A 289 4.08 19.84 -10.16
C CYS A 289 3.34 18.79 -9.32
N MET A 290 3.55 17.49 -9.57
CA MET A 290 3.02 16.41 -8.73
C MET A 290 3.45 16.56 -7.28
N ARG A 291 4.74 16.82 -7.04
CA ARG A 291 5.26 17.05 -5.69
C ARG A 291 4.61 18.28 -5.04
N LYS A 292 4.46 19.39 -5.76
CA LYS A 292 3.82 20.61 -5.25
C LYS A 292 2.37 20.33 -4.88
N LEU A 293 1.62 19.65 -5.75
CA LEU A 293 0.21 19.29 -5.55
C LEU A 293 0.03 18.34 -4.35
N LEU A 294 0.90 17.32 -4.21
CA LEU A 294 0.91 16.41 -3.06
C LEU A 294 1.21 17.15 -1.75
N CYS A 295 2.22 18.04 -1.74
CA CYS A 295 2.56 18.81 -0.55
C CYS A 295 1.44 19.77 -0.14
N TYR A 296 0.72 20.33 -1.11
CA TYR A 296 -0.45 21.16 -0.85
C TYR A 296 -1.59 20.35 -0.23
N ALA A 297 -1.92 19.17 -0.80
CA ALA A 297 -2.90 18.26 -0.22
C ALA A 297 -2.52 17.82 1.20
N ASN A 298 -1.24 17.51 1.42
CA ASN A 298 -0.73 17.14 2.75
C ASN A 298 -0.89 18.27 3.78
N SER A 299 -0.65 19.52 3.37
CA SER A 299 -0.84 20.71 4.23
C SER A 299 -2.31 20.93 4.59
N ILE A 300 -3.23 20.80 3.62
CA ILE A 300 -4.66 20.92 3.87
C ILE A 300 -5.13 19.88 4.90
N VAL A 301 -4.73 18.62 4.73
CA VAL A 301 -5.14 17.54 5.64
C VAL A 301 -4.48 17.69 7.02
N LYS A 302 -3.28 18.24 7.11
CA LYS A 302 -2.60 18.47 8.40
C LYS A 302 -3.29 19.54 9.26
N ASN A 303 -3.87 20.54 8.61
CA ASN A 303 -4.51 21.69 9.29
C ASN A 303 -6.02 21.45 9.53
N PHE A 304 -6.49 20.25 9.26
CA PHE A 304 -7.87 19.80 9.42
C PHE A 304 -8.02 18.87 10.64
#